data_da507b2e56e8792b7a0cac87aa427d57
#
_entry.id   da507b2e56e8792b7a0cac87aa427d57
#
_cell.length_a   1.000
_cell.length_b   1.000
_cell.length_c   1.000
_cell.angle_alpha   90.00
_cell.angle_beta   90.00
_cell.angle_gamma   90.00
#
_symmetry.space_group_name_H-M   'P 1'
#
loop_
_entity.id
_entity.type
_entity.pdbx_description
1 polymer ?
#
loop_
_entity_poly.entity_id
_entity_poly.type
_entity_poly.pdbx_seq_one_letter_code
_entity_poly.pdbx_strand_id
1 'polypeptide(L)'
;TLSIPGTGISWVAESGKSKKPSNTVTSTTDSSYLFSIENEDEVYSADFEAFLGAIKHFIKINRLLTWLPIIALIVFIYGTAQTADNGGSGALLALSMLAFVGFLVWKIVYRIVGPVKATYDMTSTEGQYRMDHLQKAMECLKSCDAVWQVNDVYDNSSSRRHGGAGRSVQLTKLKVQKRRPYFFRTNAVIYFLNLKKEKLYILPDVIIVEGKKGLGTAALKDLDISVEDTRFVANTAPKDSTILSYTWQYVNNNGTPDKRFKNNVQLPVCQFGLVDLKTSGGFHTRLYLSSIQKTKQFSDIATEMIQHGNALRQEEQQSEN
;
A
#
# COMPACT_ATOMS: atom_id res chain seq x y z
N THR A 1 8.61 -6.24 -27.04
CA THR A 1 7.87 -5.13 -26.45
C THR A 1 8.77 -4.35 -25.54
N LEU A 2 9.03 -3.15 -25.94
CA LEU A 2 9.75 -2.16 -25.18
C LEU A 2 9.12 -2.00 -23.80
N SER A 3 9.95 -1.99 -22.75
CA SER A 3 9.52 -1.37 -21.51
C SER A 3 9.36 0.13 -21.81
N ILE A 4 8.13 0.59 -21.82
CA ILE A 4 7.87 2.02 -21.96
C ILE A 4 8.39 2.67 -20.68
N PRO A 5 9.29 3.67 -20.76
CA PRO A 5 9.75 4.38 -19.58
C PRO A 5 8.54 4.91 -18.81
N GLY A 6 8.39 4.52 -17.54
CA GLY A 6 7.27 4.92 -16.68
C GLY A 6 6.15 3.90 -16.51
N THR A 7 6.10 2.78 -17.24
CA THR A 7 5.02 1.77 -17.10
C THR A 7 5.28 0.70 -16.03
N GLY A 8 6.50 0.62 -15.49
CA GLY A 8 6.83 -0.31 -14.41
C GLY A 8 6.76 -1.80 -14.79
N ILE A 9 6.94 -2.16 -16.05
CA ILE A 9 7.01 -3.54 -16.52
C ILE A 9 8.47 -4.00 -16.54
N SER A 10 8.76 -5.09 -15.85
CA SER A 10 10.10 -5.69 -15.77
C SER A 10 10.02 -7.22 -15.79
N TRP A 11 11.15 -7.91 -15.91
CA TRP A 11 11.23 -9.36 -16.07
C TRP A 11 11.95 -10.03 -14.90
N VAL A 12 11.52 -11.24 -14.56
CA VAL A 12 12.17 -12.10 -13.57
C VAL A 12 12.82 -13.28 -14.29
N ALA A 13 14.12 -13.47 -14.07
CA ALA A 13 14.85 -14.63 -14.58
C ALA A 13 14.88 -15.74 -13.51
N GLU A 14 14.22 -16.85 -13.75
CA GLU A 14 14.35 -18.06 -12.94
C GLU A 14 15.45 -18.94 -13.52
N SER A 15 16.51 -19.19 -12.77
CA SER A 15 17.51 -20.22 -13.10
C SER A 15 17.52 -21.27 -12.00
N GLY A 16 17.00 -22.44 -12.28
CA GLY A 16 17.10 -23.62 -11.41
C GLY A 16 15.93 -24.56 -11.63
N LYS A 17 16.23 -25.82 -11.92
CA LYS A 17 15.27 -26.93 -11.88
C LYS A 17 14.79 -27.08 -10.43
N SER A 18 13.76 -26.34 -10.03
CA SER A 18 12.99 -26.63 -8.85
C SER A 18 11.85 -27.55 -9.24
N LYS A 19 11.70 -28.66 -8.53
CA LYS A 19 10.56 -29.57 -8.62
C LYS A 19 9.29 -28.70 -8.43
N LYS A 20 8.36 -28.79 -9.38
CA LYS A 20 7.02 -28.23 -9.29
C LYS A 20 6.40 -28.55 -7.93
N PRO A 21 6.02 -27.59 -7.12
CA PRO A 21 4.83 -27.74 -6.33
C PRO A 21 3.66 -27.49 -7.29
N SER A 22 2.82 -28.48 -7.47
CA SER A 22 1.54 -28.35 -8.13
C SER A 22 0.61 -27.51 -7.23
N ASN A 23 0.69 -26.22 -7.34
CA ASN A 23 -0.36 -25.32 -6.91
C ASN A 23 -0.75 -24.50 -8.13
N THR A 24 -1.78 -24.97 -8.76
CA THR A 24 -2.60 -24.24 -9.71
C THR A 24 -3.03 -22.95 -9.00
N VAL A 25 -2.29 -21.87 -9.22
CA VAL A 25 -2.80 -20.54 -8.92
C VAL A 25 -3.79 -20.26 -10.04
N THR A 26 -5.03 -20.62 -9.77
CA THR A 26 -6.17 -20.17 -10.55
C THR A 26 -6.08 -18.66 -10.63
N SER A 27 -5.88 -18.15 -11.83
CA SER A 27 -6.02 -16.73 -12.15
C SER A 27 -7.48 -16.33 -11.95
N THR A 28 -7.86 -16.10 -10.70
CA THR A 28 -9.09 -15.40 -10.39
C THR A 28 -8.82 -13.93 -10.68
N THR A 29 -9.26 -13.52 -11.86
CA THR A 29 -9.43 -12.15 -12.32
C THR A 29 -10.55 -11.49 -11.51
N ASP A 30 -10.39 -11.45 -10.21
CA ASP A 30 -11.22 -10.62 -9.34
C ASP A 30 -10.44 -10.34 -8.05
N SER A 31 -9.51 -9.37 -8.16
CA SER A 31 -8.80 -8.86 -6.99
C SER A 31 -9.71 -7.93 -6.20
N SER A 32 -10.83 -8.46 -5.76
CA SER A 32 -11.63 -7.88 -4.69
C SER A 32 -11.03 -8.33 -3.36
N TYR A 33 -9.90 -7.76 -2.97
CA TYR A 33 -9.47 -7.81 -1.58
C TYR A 33 -10.44 -6.97 -0.77
N LEU A 34 -11.62 -7.52 -0.57
CA LEU A 34 -12.54 -7.13 0.46
C LEU A 34 -12.01 -7.77 1.72
N PHE A 35 -11.66 -6.94 2.70
CA PHE A 35 -11.66 -7.34 4.07
C PHE A 35 -13.09 -7.77 4.43
N SER A 36 -13.43 -9.02 4.19
CA SER A 36 -14.50 -9.66 4.93
C SER A 36 -13.87 -9.99 6.28
N ILE A 37 -14.23 -9.22 7.29
CA ILE A 37 -14.07 -9.60 8.68
C ILE A 37 -15.07 -10.74 8.88
N GLU A 38 -14.69 -11.93 8.44
CA GLU A 38 -15.35 -13.17 8.76
C GLU A 38 -14.36 -14.03 9.54
N ASN A 39 -14.18 -13.65 10.81
CA ASN A 39 -13.86 -14.58 11.91
C ASN A 39 -14.05 -13.82 13.22
N GLU A 40 -15.15 -14.11 13.87
CA GLU A 40 -15.62 -13.51 15.12
C GLU A 40 -14.81 -13.90 16.36
N ASP A 41 -13.66 -14.56 16.24
CA ASP A 41 -12.94 -15.14 17.37
C ASP A 41 -11.73 -14.35 17.86
N GLU A 42 -11.48 -13.15 17.34
CA GLU A 42 -10.45 -12.27 17.90
C GLU A 42 -11.07 -11.03 18.52
N VAL A 43 -11.09 -11.04 19.83
CA VAL A 43 -11.45 -9.92 20.70
C VAL A 43 -10.54 -8.71 20.40
N TYR A 44 -10.86 -7.98 19.33
CA TYR A 44 -10.56 -6.57 19.35
C TYR A 44 -11.35 -5.96 20.49
N SER A 45 -10.68 -5.27 21.41
CA SER A 45 -11.38 -4.65 22.53
C SER A 45 -12.56 -3.83 21.96
N ALA A 46 -13.70 -3.80 22.65
CA ALA A 46 -14.88 -3.04 22.26
C ALA A 46 -14.52 -1.58 21.91
N ASP A 47 -13.47 -1.04 22.52
CA ASP A 47 -12.90 0.28 22.27
C ASP A 47 -12.30 0.42 20.86
N PHE A 48 -11.67 -0.64 20.32
CA PHE A 48 -11.10 -0.59 18.97
C PHE A 48 -12.19 -0.62 17.89
N GLU A 49 -13.23 -1.42 18.08
CA GLU A 49 -14.39 -1.42 17.16
C GLU A 49 -15.12 -0.07 17.20
N ALA A 50 -15.30 0.51 18.39
CA ALA A 50 -15.86 1.84 18.55
C ALA A 50 -15.00 2.90 17.83
N PHE A 51 -13.68 2.81 17.95
CA PHE A 51 -12.72 3.67 17.25
C PHE A 51 -12.83 3.55 15.72
N LEU A 52 -12.88 2.33 15.18
CA LEU A 52 -13.08 2.11 13.74
C LEU A 52 -14.44 2.62 13.27
N GLY A 53 -15.49 2.39 14.05
CA GLY A 53 -16.83 2.93 13.81
C GLY A 53 -16.81 4.45 13.71
N ALA A 54 -16.14 5.13 14.63
CA ALA A 54 -15.98 6.58 14.63
C ALA A 54 -15.23 7.08 13.39
N ILE A 55 -14.16 6.39 12.97
CA ILE A 55 -13.44 6.74 11.73
C ILE A 55 -14.32 6.56 10.50
N LYS A 56 -15.03 5.43 10.37
CA LYS A 56 -15.94 5.17 9.25
C LYS A 56 -17.04 6.23 9.20
N HIS A 57 -17.60 6.61 10.33
CA HIS A 57 -18.60 7.68 10.46
C HIS A 57 -18.03 9.03 10.02
N PHE A 58 -16.84 9.39 10.49
CA PHE A 58 -16.15 10.61 10.07
C PHE A 58 -15.95 10.68 8.56
N ILE A 59 -15.47 9.59 7.95
CA ILE A 59 -15.24 9.50 6.49
C ILE A 59 -16.56 9.66 5.73
N LYS A 60 -17.65 9.04 6.22
CA LYS A 60 -18.99 9.13 5.60
C LYS A 60 -19.50 10.57 5.61
N ILE A 61 -19.43 11.26 6.75
CA ILE A 61 -19.84 12.64 6.87
C ILE A 61 -18.96 13.55 6.02
N ASN A 62 -17.64 13.40 6.07
CA ASN A 62 -16.72 14.19 5.26
C ASN A 62 -16.99 14.05 3.75
N ARG A 63 -17.39 12.84 3.30
CA ARG A 63 -17.82 12.59 1.91
C ARG A 63 -19.12 13.35 1.61
N LEU A 64 -20.12 13.28 2.49
CA LEU A 64 -21.38 14.01 2.35
C LEU A 64 -21.13 15.53 2.26
N LEU A 65 -20.33 16.07 3.17
CA LEU A 65 -19.93 17.49 3.18
C LEU A 65 -19.16 17.92 1.93
N THR A 66 -18.65 16.96 1.13
CA THR A 66 -18.02 17.27 -0.16
C THR A 66 -19.07 17.52 -1.25
N TRP A 67 -20.20 16.82 -1.20
CA TRP A 67 -21.26 16.95 -2.19
C TRP A 67 -22.18 18.14 -1.94
N LEU A 68 -22.42 18.52 -0.69
CA LEU A 68 -23.32 19.62 -0.33
C LEU A 68 -22.96 20.97 -0.98
N PRO A 69 -21.69 21.44 -0.96
CA PRO A 69 -21.34 22.68 -1.65
C PRO A 69 -21.45 22.57 -3.18
N ILE A 70 -21.22 21.37 -3.74
CA ILE A 70 -21.39 21.15 -5.18
C ILE A 70 -22.86 21.29 -5.56
N ILE A 71 -23.77 20.71 -4.78
CA ILE A 71 -25.21 20.84 -4.99
C ILE A 71 -25.64 22.31 -4.85
N ALA A 72 -25.16 23.01 -3.80
CA ALA A 72 -25.46 24.42 -3.61
C ALA A 72 -24.96 25.28 -4.78
N LEU A 73 -23.79 24.98 -5.34
CA LEU A 73 -23.26 25.64 -6.52
C LEU A 73 -24.11 25.40 -7.77
N ILE A 74 -24.59 24.18 -8.00
CA ILE A 74 -25.49 23.85 -9.12
C ILE A 74 -26.80 24.63 -8.99
N VAL A 75 -27.39 24.69 -7.79
CA VAL A 75 -28.61 25.47 -7.52
C VAL A 75 -28.37 26.95 -7.77
N PHE A 76 -27.20 27.47 -7.38
CA PHE A 76 -26.83 28.87 -7.64
C PHE A 76 -26.74 29.16 -9.15
N ILE A 77 -26.06 28.29 -9.93
CA ILE A 77 -25.92 28.47 -11.39
C ILE A 77 -27.31 28.41 -12.07
N TYR A 78 -28.16 27.46 -11.66
CA TYR A 78 -29.50 27.35 -12.18
C TYR A 78 -30.35 28.61 -11.84
N GLY A 79 -30.22 29.08 -10.61
CA GLY A 79 -30.90 30.31 -10.17
C GLY A 79 -30.49 31.56 -10.95
N THR A 80 -29.18 31.69 -11.30
CA THR A 80 -28.71 32.81 -12.13
C THR A 80 -29.27 32.76 -13.55
N ALA A 81 -29.37 31.55 -14.15
CA ALA A 81 -29.97 31.38 -15.48
C ALA A 81 -31.44 31.80 -15.49
N GLN A 82 -32.22 31.39 -14.49
CA GLN A 82 -33.64 31.74 -14.38
C GLN A 82 -33.88 33.24 -14.12
N THR A 83 -32.99 33.89 -13.37
CA THR A 83 -33.11 35.36 -13.13
C THR A 83 -32.80 36.15 -14.38
N ALA A 84 -31.92 35.67 -15.24
CA ALA A 84 -31.61 36.31 -16.51
C ALA A 84 -32.80 36.30 -17.49
N ASP A 85 -33.57 35.18 -17.47
CA ASP A 85 -34.68 35.01 -18.42
C ASP A 85 -36.01 35.57 -17.94
N ASN A 86 -36.31 35.52 -16.60
CA ASN A 86 -37.64 35.77 -16.06
C ASN A 86 -37.71 36.87 -14.95
N GLY A 87 -36.63 37.64 -14.73
CA GLY A 87 -36.60 38.66 -13.69
C GLY A 87 -36.71 38.08 -12.26
N GLY A 88 -36.18 36.88 -12.04
CA GLY A 88 -36.25 36.18 -10.76
C GLY A 88 -35.61 36.90 -9.60
N SER A 89 -36.03 36.54 -8.37
CA SER A 89 -35.67 37.25 -7.16
C SER A 89 -34.16 37.07 -6.82
N GLY A 90 -33.41 38.16 -6.74
CA GLY A 90 -32.01 38.18 -6.30
C GLY A 90 -31.79 37.61 -4.90
N ALA A 91 -32.88 37.49 -4.11
CA ALA A 91 -32.83 36.88 -2.78
C ALA A 91 -32.48 35.40 -2.82
N LEU A 92 -32.96 34.62 -3.82
CA LEU A 92 -32.62 33.22 -4.00
C LEU A 92 -31.13 33.04 -4.34
N LEU A 93 -30.58 33.96 -5.14
CA LEU A 93 -29.14 33.94 -5.47
C LEU A 93 -28.29 34.26 -4.23
N ALA A 94 -28.63 35.24 -3.47
CA ALA A 94 -27.91 35.56 -2.22
C ALA A 94 -27.96 34.40 -1.22
N LEU A 95 -29.13 33.75 -1.06
CA LEU A 95 -29.31 32.63 -0.14
C LEU A 95 -28.47 31.39 -0.58
N SER A 96 -28.45 31.07 -1.89
CA SER A 96 -27.65 29.95 -2.40
C SER A 96 -26.16 30.20 -2.29
N MET A 97 -25.70 31.44 -2.47
CA MET A 97 -24.31 31.81 -2.26
C MET A 97 -23.92 31.73 -0.77
N LEU A 98 -24.76 32.18 0.14
CA LEU A 98 -24.55 32.03 1.59
C LEU A 98 -24.48 30.55 2.00
N ALA A 99 -25.38 29.72 1.46
CA ALA A 99 -25.37 28.28 1.70
C ALA A 99 -24.07 27.64 1.20
N PHE A 100 -23.62 27.97 -0.01
CA PHE A 100 -22.36 27.49 -0.56
C PHE A 100 -21.16 27.82 0.35
N VAL A 101 -21.03 29.09 0.74
CA VAL A 101 -19.95 29.53 1.63
C VAL A 101 -20.08 28.86 3.00
N GLY A 102 -21.28 28.77 3.56
CA GLY A 102 -21.54 28.10 4.84
C GLY A 102 -21.13 26.63 4.83
N PHE A 103 -21.47 25.89 3.77
CA PHE A 103 -21.03 24.48 3.62
C PHE A 103 -19.52 24.34 3.42
N LEU A 104 -18.86 25.28 2.74
CA LEU A 104 -17.40 25.28 2.62
C LEU A 104 -16.73 25.50 3.98
N VAL A 105 -17.19 26.49 4.73
CA VAL A 105 -16.68 26.78 6.08
C VAL A 105 -16.92 25.58 7.00
N TRP A 106 -18.12 25.01 7.00
CA TRP A 106 -18.44 23.83 7.78
C TRP A 106 -17.53 22.65 7.42
N LYS A 107 -17.30 22.38 6.15
CA LYS A 107 -16.38 21.35 5.70
C LYS A 107 -14.95 21.57 6.23
N ILE A 108 -14.45 22.80 6.17
CA ILE A 108 -13.12 23.16 6.69
C ILE A 108 -13.07 22.93 8.20
N VAL A 109 -14.03 23.44 8.95
CA VAL A 109 -14.11 23.25 10.41
C VAL A 109 -14.20 21.77 10.77
N TYR A 110 -15.08 21.03 10.10
CA TYR A 110 -15.24 19.60 10.35
C TYR A 110 -13.95 18.81 10.05
N ARG A 111 -13.18 19.21 9.04
CA ARG A 111 -11.89 18.59 8.73
C ARG A 111 -10.80 18.90 9.77
N ILE A 112 -10.93 20.03 10.48
CA ILE A 112 -9.99 20.44 11.52
C ILE A 112 -10.33 19.82 12.87
N VAL A 113 -11.61 19.81 13.25
CA VAL A 113 -12.07 19.43 14.59
C VAL A 113 -12.52 17.96 14.65
N GLY A 114 -13.09 17.45 13.55
CA GLY A 114 -13.74 16.15 13.48
C GLY A 114 -12.87 14.90 13.44
N PRO A 115 -11.55 14.94 13.11
CA PRO A 115 -10.75 13.73 13.10
C PRO A 115 -10.73 13.03 14.45
N VAL A 116 -10.89 11.71 14.43
CA VAL A 116 -10.83 10.85 15.61
C VAL A 116 -9.45 10.97 16.24
N LYS A 117 -9.39 11.07 17.56
CA LYS A 117 -8.14 11.16 18.31
C LYS A 117 -7.91 9.83 19.02
N ALA A 118 -6.72 9.28 18.87
CA ALA A 118 -6.24 8.16 19.68
C ALA A 118 -4.81 8.46 20.13
N THR A 119 -4.55 8.30 21.40
CA THR A 119 -3.24 8.52 21.99
C THR A 119 -2.65 7.19 22.39
N TYR A 120 -1.41 6.96 21.98
CA TYR A 120 -0.61 5.83 22.44
C TYR A 120 0.10 6.20 23.74
N ASP A 121 0.17 5.26 24.66
CA ASP A 121 1.01 5.42 25.83
C ASP A 121 2.48 5.23 25.46
N MET A 122 3.14 6.39 25.27
CA MET A 122 4.57 6.45 24.96
C MET A 122 5.44 6.43 26.21
N THR A 123 4.87 6.37 27.40
CA THR A 123 5.61 6.29 28.65
C THR A 123 5.91 4.83 29.01
N SER A 124 5.09 3.89 28.53
CA SER A 124 5.32 2.47 28.71
C SER A 124 6.54 1.99 27.93
N THR A 125 7.31 1.08 28.52
CA THR A 125 8.47 0.43 27.87
C THR A 125 8.06 -0.27 26.59
N GLU A 126 6.89 -0.88 26.58
CA GLU A 126 6.34 -1.59 25.43
C GLU A 126 5.96 -0.64 24.28
N GLY A 127 5.30 0.47 24.57
CA GLY A 127 4.94 1.47 23.57
C GLY A 127 6.17 2.06 22.89
N GLN A 128 7.22 2.33 23.67
CA GLN A 128 8.51 2.79 23.16
C GLN A 128 9.19 1.71 22.30
N TYR A 129 9.20 0.45 22.76
CA TYR A 129 9.80 -0.66 22.04
C TYR A 129 9.15 -0.86 20.66
N ARG A 130 7.81 -0.94 20.60
CA ARG A 130 7.06 -1.11 19.35
C ARG A 130 7.31 0.05 18.39
N MET A 131 7.32 1.29 18.89
CA MET A 131 7.56 2.45 18.06
C MET A 131 8.98 2.47 17.49
N ASP A 132 9.99 2.15 18.29
CA ASP A 132 11.39 2.12 17.88
C ASP A 132 11.65 1.04 16.82
N HIS A 133 11.10 -0.17 17.03
CA HIS A 133 11.22 -1.26 16.05
C HIS A 133 10.48 -0.96 14.75
N LEU A 134 9.26 -0.40 14.82
CA LEU A 134 8.56 0.06 13.63
C LEU A 134 9.36 1.12 12.88
N GLN A 135 9.95 2.08 13.59
CA GLN A 135 10.79 3.10 12.97
C GLN A 135 11.99 2.48 12.27
N LYS A 136 12.72 1.59 12.93
CA LYS A 136 13.88 0.89 12.36
C LYS A 136 13.49 0.08 11.12
N ALA A 137 12.40 -0.70 11.17
CA ALA A 137 11.89 -1.46 10.05
C ALA A 137 11.55 -0.55 8.84
N MET A 138 10.84 0.55 9.09
CA MET A 138 10.48 1.49 8.02
C MET A 138 11.69 2.26 7.47
N GLU A 139 12.71 2.52 8.26
CA GLU A 139 13.97 3.12 7.82
C GLU A 139 14.76 2.17 6.92
N CYS A 140 14.74 0.86 7.18
CA CYS A 140 15.29 -0.14 6.26
C CYS A 140 14.62 -0.05 4.89
N LEU A 141 13.29 -0.03 4.82
CA LEU A 141 12.55 0.13 3.57
C LEU A 141 12.88 1.48 2.89
N LYS A 142 12.91 2.56 3.64
CA LYS A 142 13.19 3.90 3.13
C LYS A 142 14.61 4.06 2.61
N SER A 143 15.55 3.34 3.17
CA SER A 143 16.97 3.38 2.79
C SER A 143 17.28 2.62 1.50
N CYS A 144 16.34 1.78 1.00
CA CYS A 144 16.47 1.16 -0.30
C CYS A 144 16.40 2.21 -1.43
N ASP A 145 17.24 2.06 -2.45
CA ASP A 145 17.22 2.94 -3.62
C ASP A 145 15.87 2.84 -4.37
N ALA A 146 15.30 1.65 -4.35
CA ALA A 146 13.98 1.43 -4.90
C ALA A 146 13.19 0.34 -4.14
N VAL A 147 11.90 0.63 -3.94
CA VAL A 147 10.89 -0.29 -3.43
C VAL A 147 9.73 -0.29 -4.40
N TRP A 148 9.22 -1.47 -4.76
CA TRP A 148 8.09 -1.61 -5.67
C TRP A 148 7.03 -2.54 -5.10
N GLN A 149 5.78 -2.22 -5.36
CA GLN A 149 4.68 -3.15 -5.20
C GLN A 149 4.58 -4.05 -6.43
N VAL A 150 4.42 -5.35 -6.21
CA VAL A 150 4.07 -6.32 -7.25
C VAL A 150 2.55 -6.26 -7.47
N ASN A 151 2.13 -5.84 -8.67
CA ASN A 151 0.70 -5.76 -8.98
C ASN A 151 0.20 -7.03 -9.64
N ASP A 152 0.89 -7.42 -10.70
CA ASP A 152 0.49 -8.56 -11.54
C ASP A 152 1.75 -9.29 -12.02
N VAL A 153 1.64 -10.61 -12.20
CA VAL A 153 2.70 -11.48 -12.74
C VAL A 153 2.14 -12.17 -13.98
N TYR A 154 2.86 -12.09 -15.07
CA TYR A 154 2.46 -12.67 -16.36
C TYR A 154 3.51 -13.66 -16.85
N ASP A 155 3.08 -14.81 -17.31
CA ASP A 155 3.96 -15.74 -18.02
C ASP A 155 4.28 -15.22 -19.41
N ASN A 156 5.55 -15.24 -19.77
CA ASN A 156 6.00 -14.78 -21.09
C ASN A 156 5.81 -15.88 -22.14
N SER A 157 5.08 -15.59 -23.21
CA SER A 157 4.93 -16.51 -24.35
C SER A 157 6.26 -16.80 -25.05
N SER A 158 7.25 -15.90 -24.91
CA SER A 158 8.60 -16.09 -25.43
C SER A 158 9.63 -15.41 -24.53
N SER A 159 10.34 -16.19 -23.73
CA SER A 159 11.44 -15.72 -22.88
C SER A 159 12.56 -15.03 -23.68
N ARG A 160 12.76 -15.42 -24.93
CA ARG A 160 13.79 -14.84 -25.84
C ARG A 160 13.66 -13.34 -26.07
N ARG A 161 12.43 -12.80 -25.97
CA ARG A 161 12.16 -11.36 -26.14
C ARG A 161 12.26 -10.58 -24.84
N HIS A 162 12.50 -11.27 -23.75
CA HIS A 162 12.49 -10.75 -22.38
C HIS A 162 13.78 -11.08 -21.60
N GLY A 163 14.93 -11.03 -22.29
CA GLY A 163 16.22 -11.29 -21.64
C GLY A 163 16.38 -12.72 -21.10
N GLY A 164 15.63 -13.69 -21.59
CA GLY A 164 15.59 -15.05 -21.09
C GLY A 164 14.60 -15.25 -19.93
N ALA A 165 13.92 -14.22 -19.47
CA ALA A 165 12.98 -14.30 -18.35
C ALA A 165 11.69 -15.03 -18.75
N GLY A 166 11.27 -16.03 -17.95
CA GLY A 166 10.01 -16.76 -18.14
C GLY A 166 8.77 -15.97 -17.74
N ARG A 167 8.93 -14.99 -16.84
CA ARG A 167 7.84 -14.17 -16.30
C ARG A 167 8.13 -12.68 -16.40
N SER A 168 7.09 -11.90 -16.62
CA SER A 168 7.09 -10.45 -16.52
C SER A 168 6.26 -10.00 -15.33
N VAL A 169 6.69 -8.94 -14.65
CA VAL A 169 6.05 -8.42 -13.45
C VAL A 169 5.67 -6.96 -13.67
N GLN A 170 4.43 -6.63 -13.37
CA GLN A 170 4.00 -5.24 -13.33
C GLN A 170 4.29 -4.66 -11.95
N LEU A 171 5.09 -3.61 -11.91
CA LEU A 171 5.54 -2.98 -10.67
C LEU A 171 5.02 -1.55 -10.55
N THR A 172 4.71 -1.14 -9.31
CA THR A 172 4.47 0.27 -8.96
C THR A 172 5.53 0.71 -7.96
N LYS A 173 6.30 1.75 -8.31
CA LYS A 173 7.31 2.30 -7.41
C LYS A 173 6.63 2.91 -6.20
N LEU A 174 7.11 2.52 -5.02
CA LEU A 174 6.61 2.99 -3.73
C LEU A 174 7.59 3.99 -3.11
N LYS A 175 7.04 4.84 -2.24
CA LYS A 175 7.80 5.71 -1.36
C LYS A 175 7.27 5.56 0.05
N VAL A 176 8.16 5.25 0.98
CA VAL A 176 7.85 5.26 2.41
C VAL A 176 7.85 6.70 2.89
N GLN A 177 6.73 7.16 3.42
CA GLN A 177 6.55 8.53 3.88
C GLN A 177 6.01 8.55 5.32
N LYS A 178 6.41 9.54 6.11
CA LYS A 178 5.74 9.85 7.38
C LYS A 178 4.57 10.78 7.07
N ARG A 179 3.34 10.26 7.15
CA ARG A 179 2.14 11.03 6.79
C ARG A 179 0.96 10.63 7.66
N ARG A 180 0.30 11.64 8.25
CA ARG A 180 -0.94 11.44 9.02
C ARG A 180 -2.14 11.36 8.07
N PRO A 181 -3.07 10.41 8.26
CA PRO A 181 -4.34 10.40 7.56
C PRO A 181 -5.20 11.61 7.97
N TYR A 182 -6.13 12.00 7.11
CA TYR A 182 -7.00 13.15 7.36
C TYR A 182 -8.12 12.85 8.37
N PHE A 183 -8.40 11.58 8.61
CA PHE A 183 -9.50 11.10 9.44
C PHE A 183 -9.08 10.74 10.87
N PHE A 184 -7.79 10.79 11.18
CA PHE A 184 -7.27 10.31 12.44
C PHE A 184 -6.07 11.14 12.92
N ARG A 185 -6.00 11.38 14.22
CA ARG A 185 -4.88 12.09 14.87
C ARG A 185 -4.33 11.27 16.01
N THR A 186 -3.02 11.15 16.07
CA THR A 186 -2.30 10.44 17.12
C THR A 186 -0.97 11.14 17.45
N ASN A 187 -0.42 10.83 18.61
CA ASN A 187 0.93 11.17 19.02
C ASN A 187 1.98 10.23 18.39
N ALA A 188 1.57 9.04 17.94
CA ALA A 188 2.45 8.08 17.27
C ALA A 188 2.88 8.55 15.86
N VAL A 189 4.04 8.08 15.41
CA VAL A 189 4.51 8.27 14.04
C VAL A 189 3.78 7.27 13.14
N ILE A 190 3.14 7.79 12.08
CA ILE A 190 2.44 6.97 11.09
C ILE A 190 3.26 6.91 9.82
N TYR A 191 3.53 5.71 9.34
CA TYR A 191 4.14 5.49 8.05
C TYR A 191 3.08 5.25 6.99
N PHE A 192 3.31 5.81 5.82
CA PHE A 192 2.37 5.82 4.71
C PHE A 192 2.99 5.19 3.46
N LEU A 193 2.28 4.25 2.87
CA LEU A 193 2.58 3.65 1.56
C LEU A 193 1.38 3.83 0.64
N ASN A 194 1.62 4.42 -0.53
CA ASN A 194 0.59 4.58 -1.55
C ASN A 194 0.70 3.44 -2.55
N LEU A 195 -0.11 2.41 -2.37
CA LEU A 195 -0.22 1.28 -3.27
C LEU A 195 -1.08 1.65 -4.51
N LYS A 196 -1.06 0.83 -5.55
CA LYS A 196 -1.80 1.07 -6.80
C LYS A 196 -3.31 1.25 -6.59
N LYS A 197 -3.91 0.50 -5.68
CA LYS A 197 -5.36 0.49 -5.44
C LYS A 197 -5.74 0.96 -4.03
N GLU A 198 -4.80 1.01 -3.12
CA GLU A 198 -5.00 1.19 -1.69
C GLU A 198 -3.95 2.12 -1.09
N LYS A 199 -4.25 2.69 0.07
CA LYS A 199 -3.30 3.46 0.86
C LYS A 199 -3.15 2.78 2.21
N LEU A 200 -1.91 2.50 2.56
CA LEU A 200 -1.57 1.89 3.84
C LEU A 200 -1.08 2.95 4.81
N TYR A 201 -1.64 2.93 6.01
CA TYR A 201 -1.15 3.68 7.16
C TYR A 201 -0.71 2.68 8.21
N ILE A 202 0.59 2.63 8.46
CA ILE A 202 1.22 1.65 9.35
C ILE A 202 1.47 2.32 10.69
N LEU A 203 0.85 1.78 11.74
CA LEU A 203 0.95 2.17 13.15
C LEU A 203 1.70 1.08 13.92
N PRO A 204 2.05 1.28 15.19
CA PRO A 204 2.80 0.29 15.98
C PRO A 204 2.08 -1.05 16.24
N ASP A 205 0.77 -1.06 16.13
CA ASP A 205 -0.10 -2.20 16.46
C ASP A 205 -1.00 -2.64 15.31
N VAL A 206 -1.27 -1.73 14.36
CA VAL A 206 -2.27 -1.94 13.32
C VAL A 206 -1.86 -1.30 11.99
N ILE A 207 -2.22 -1.96 10.91
CA ILE A 207 -2.18 -1.40 9.55
C ILE A 207 -3.60 -0.98 9.17
N ILE A 208 -3.79 0.31 8.87
CA ILE A 208 -5.06 0.82 8.34
C ILE A 208 -4.94 0.86 6.82
N VAL A 209 -5.89 0.25 6.13
CA VAL A 209 -5.96 0.15 4.68
C VAL A 209 -7.13 0.98 4.18
N GLU A 210 -6.86 2.05 3.43
CA GLU A 210 -7.87 2.87 2.77
C GLU A 210 -7.98 2.44 1.31
N GLY A 211 -9.05 1.74 0.96
CA GLY A 211 -9.34 1.28 -0.40
C GLY A 211 -10.58 1.93 -1.00
N LYS A 212 -10.90 1.61 -2.26
CA LYS A 212 -12.10 2.14 -2.95
C LYS A 212 -13.41 1.74 -2.25
N LYS A 213 -13.46 0.56 -1.63
CA LYS A 213 -14.65 0.02 -0.97
C LYS A 213 -14.81 0.48 0.47
N GLY A 214 -13.81 1.12 1.05
CA GLY A 214 -13.83 1.62 2.42
C GLY A 214 -12.51 1.50 3.14
N LEU A 215 -12.62 1.46 4.46
CA LEU A 215 -11.51 1.32 5.39
C LEU A 215 -11.48 -0.10 5.94
N GLY A 216 -10.32 -0.72 5.86
CA GLY A 216 -10.01 -2.00 6.50
C GLY A 216 -8.87 -1.84 7.49
N THR A 217 -8.68 -2.83 8.34
CA THR A 217 -7.56 -2.90 9.27
C THR A 217 -6.96 -4.29 9.27
N ALA A 218 -5.67 -4.37 9.57
CA ALA A 218 -4.95 -5.60 9.77
C ALA A 218 -4.08 -5.46 11.02
N ALA A 219 -4.23 -6.32 11.99
CA ALA A 219 -3.39 -6.28 13.17
C ALA A 219 -1.96 -6.68 12.80
N LEU A 220 -0.98 -5.93 13.31
CA LEU A 220 0.42 -6.23 13.06
C LEU A 220 0.86 -7.58 13.63
N LYS A 221 0.23 -8.01 14.72
CA LYS A 221 0.48 -9.32 15.35
C LYS A 221 0.17 -10.52 14.44
N ASP A 222 -0.80 -10.35 13.52
CA ASP A 222 -1.27 -11.40 12.62
C ASP A 222 -0.58 -11.34 11.26
N LEU A 223 0.41 -10.44 11.13
CA LEU A 223 1.16 -10.26 9.91
C LEU A 223 2.20 -11.39 9.78
N ASP A 224 2.03 -12.20 8.76
CA ASP A 224 3.03 -13.16 8.30
C ASP A 224 3.95 -12.48 7.26
N ILE A 225 5.25 -12.57 7.52
CA ILE A 225 6.29 -11.95 6.70
C ILE A 225 7.19 -13.05 6.17
N SER A 226 7.18 -13.26 4.87
CA SER A 226 8.15 -14.14 4.21
C SER A 226 9.05 -13.36 3.26
N VAL A 227 10.32 -13.76 3.21
CA VAL A 227 11.33 -13.13 2.37
C VAL A 227 11.95 -14.18 1.44
N GLU A 228 11.98 -13.85 0.16
CA GLU A 228 12.61 -14.65 -0.88
C GLU A 228 13.67 -13.85 -1.62
N ASP A 229 14.71 -14.54 -2.05
CA ASP A 229 15.72 -14.00 -2.95
C ASP A 229 15.29 -14.20 -4.40
N THR A 230 15.29 -13.13 -5.17
CA THR A 230 14.78 -13.17 -6.55
C THR A 230 15.77 -12.54 -7.53
N ARG A 231 15.98 -13.22 -8.65
CA ARG A 231 16.74 -12.69 -9.78
C ARG A 231 15.82 -11.89 -10.70
N PHE A 232 16.21 -10.65 -10.96
CA PHE A 232 15.40 -9.71 -11.69
C PHE A 232 16.18 -9.05 -12.83
N VAL A 233 15.67 -9.15 -14.05
CA VAL A 233 16.24 -8.43 -15.21
C VAL A 233 15.72 -7.00 -15.20
N ALA A 234 16.59 -6.05 -14.88
CA ALA A 234 16.25 -4.65 -14.77
C ALA A 234 16.71 -3.85 -16.00
N ASN A 235 16.00 -2.78 -16.35
CA ASN A 235 16.49 -1.86 -17.40
C ASN A 235 17.71 -1.07 -16.90
N THR A 236 17.69 -0.71 -15.62
CA THR A 236 18.77 0.01 -14.95
C THR A 236 18.90 -0.60 -13.55
N ALA A 237 20.11 -0.98 -13.16
CA ALA A 237 20.37 -1.50 -11.82
C ALA A 237 20.21 -0.38 -10.77
N PRO A 238 19.41 -0.57 -9.72
CA PRO A 238 19.43 0.28 -8.55
C PRO A 238 20.82 0.33 -7.93
N LYS A 239 21.18 1.45 -7.30
CA LYS A 239 22.52 1.67 -6.75
C LYS A 239 22.92 0.69 -5.66
N ASP A 240 21.95 0.22 -4.89
CA ASP A 240 22.14 -0.70 -3.76
C ASP A 240 21.83 -2.16 -4.09
N SER A 241 21.56 -2.48 -5.36
CA SER A 241 21.33 -3.84 -5.82
C SER A 241 22.65 -4.54 -6.19
N THR A 242 22.71 -5.85 -5.93
CA THR A 242 23.80 -6.69 -6.40
C THR A 242 23.53 -7.12 -7.84
N ILE A 243 24.44 -6.82 -8.77
CA ILE A 243 24.40 -7.30 -10.14
C ILE A 243 25.02 -8.70 -10.16
N LEU A 244 24.23 -9.70 -10.53
CA LEU A 244 24.67 -11.10 -10.61
C LEU A 244 25.32 -11.43 -11.95
N SER A 245 24.75 -10.87 -13.02
CA SER A 245 25.19 -11.09 -14.41
C SER A 245 24.56 -10.06 -15.32
N TYR A 246 24.84 -10.17 -16.61
CA TYR A 246 24.20 -9.39 -17.65
C TYR A 246 23.55 -10.33 -18.66
N THR A 247 22.43 -9.90 -19.23
CA THR A 247 21.73 -10.58 -20.33
C THR A 247 21.46 -9.57 -21.45
N TRP A 248 20.99 -10.01 -22.57
CA TRP A 248 20.56 -9.15 -23.68
C TRP A 248 19.03 -9.07 -23.70
N GLN A 249 18.48 -7.94 -24.14
CA GLN A 249 17.03 -7.79 -24.24
C GLN A 249 16.42 -8.89 -25.14
N TYR A 250 17.09 -9.19 -26.25
CA TYR A 250 16.72 -10.26 -27.16
C TYR A 250 17.82 -11.31 -27.17
N VAL A 251 17.47 -12.54 -26.79
CA VAL A 251 18.42 -13.66 -26.66
C VAL A 251 18.03 -14.83 -27.54
N ASN A 252 19.01 -15.58 -27.99
CA ASN A 252 18.84 -16.90 -28.57
C ASN A 252 18.58 -17.95 -27.47
N ASN A 253 18.24 -19.20 -27.85
CA ASN A 253 18.01 -20.28 -26.88
C ASN A 253 19.23 -20.58 -25.99
N ASN A 254 20.43 -20.29 -26.49
CA ASN A 254 21.70 -20.50 -25.78
C ASN A 254 22.14 -19.25 -24.97
N GLY A 255 21.30 -18.24 -24.84
CA GLY A 255 21.60 -16.99 -24.10
C GLY A 255 22.48 -15.98 -24.86
N THR A 256 22.94 -16.28 -26.06
CA THR A 256 23.70 -15.32 -26.87
C THR A 256 22.79 -14.22 -27.45
N PRO A 257 23.33 -13.02 -27.77
CA PRO A 257 22.53 -11.94 -28.34
C PRO A 257 21.92 -12.34 -29.70
N ASP A 258 20.65 -12.04 -29.90
CA ASP A 258 19.99 -12.24 -31.17
C ASP A 258 20.41 -11.14 -32.16
N LYS A 259 21.24 -11.48 -33.12
CA LYS A 259 21.82 -10.55 -34.12
C LYS A 259 20.79 -9.95 -35.10
N ARG A 260 19.57 -10.49 -35.15
CA ARG A 260 18.48 -9.94 -35.95
C ARG A 260 18.01 -8.57 -35.42
N PHE A 261 18.25 -8.26 -34.17
CA PHE A 261 17.91 -6.99 -33.54
C PHE A 261 19.14 -6.09 -33.47
N LYS A 262 19.23 -5.09 -34.37
CA LYS A 262 20.37 -4.18 -34.46
C LYS A 262 20.61 -3.35 -33.18
N ASN A 263 19.54 -3.00 -32.45
CA ASN A 263 19.59 -2.20 -31.23
C ASN A 263 19.36 -3.06 -29.98
N ASN A 264 19.95 -4.26 -29.95
CA ASN A 264 19.85 -5.15 -28.81
C ASN A 264 20.72 -4.62 -27.67
N VAL A 265 20.09 -4.27 -26.55
CA VAL A 265 20.75 -3.68 -25.38
C VAL A 265 21.07 -4.75 -24.36
N GLN A 266 22.17 -4.56 -23.64
CA GLN A 266 22.55 -5.41 -22.52
C GLN A 266 21.84 -4.92 -21.26
N LEU A 267 21.21 -5.86 -20.52
CA LEU A 267 20.41 -5.61 -19.31
C LEU A 267 21.08 -6.27 -18.10
N PRO A 268 21.16 -5.58 -16.95
CA PRO A 268 21.66 -6.18 -15.73
C PRO A 268 20.63 -7.15 -15.14
N VAL A 269 21.14 -8.29 -14.67
CA VAL A 269 20.39 -9.24 -13.84
C VAL A 269 20.74 -8.95 -12.39
N CYS A 270 19.81 -8.34 -11.68
CA CYS A 270 19.99 -7.91 -10.30
C CYS A 270 19.40 -8.93 -9.32
N GLN A 271 19.95 -8.97 -8.13
CA GLN A 271 19.41 -9.66 -6.98
C GLN A 271 18.53 -8.72 -6.19
N PHE A 272 17.23 -9.04 -6.07
CA PHE A 272 16.27 -8.30 -5.27
C PHE A 272 15.70 -9.17 -4.16
N GLY A 273 15.26 -8.53 -3.07
CA GLY A 273 14.47 -9.18 -2.05
C GLY A 273 12.98 -9.05 -2.38
N LEU A 274 12.26 -10.16 -2.37
CA LEU A 274 10.80 -10.20 -2.40
C LEU A 274 10.29 -10.36 -0.98
N VAL A 275 9.51 -9.41 -0.51
CA VAL A 275 8.78 -9.48 0.77
C VAL A 275 7.33 -9.78 0.47
N ASP A 276 6.83 -10.85 1.04
CA ASP A 276 5.40 -11.21 0.99
C ASP A 276 4.79 -10.94 2.36
N LEU A 277 3.82 -10.02 2.42
CA LEU A 277 3.12 -9.61 3.62
C LEU A 277 1.67 -10.11 3.55
N LYS A 278 1.29 -10.98 4.48
CA LYS A 278 -0.05 -11.58 4.55
C LYS A 278 -0.62 -11.50 5.94
N THR A 279 -1.94 -11.45 6.04
CA THR A 279 -2.66 -11.66 7.31
C THR A 279 -3.78 -12.65 7.11
N SER A 280 -4.21 -13.30 8.19
CA SER A 280 -5.38 -14.18 8.21
C SER A 280 -6.65 -13.46 7.74
N GLY A 281 -6.77 -12.15 8.02
CA GLY A 281 -7.87 -11.29 7.60
C GLY A 281 -7.89 -10.92 6.10
N GLY A 282 -7.06 -11.57 5.26
CA GLY A 282 -7.08 -11.40 3.80
C GLY A 282 -6.23 -10.23 3.26
N PHE A 283 -5.51 -9.50 4.10
CA PHE A 283 -4.50 -8.56 3.61
C PHE A 283 -3.35 -9.32 2.98
N HIS A 284 -3.00 -8.97 1.75
CA HIS A 284 -1.87 -9.56 1.04
C HIS A 284 -1.22 -8.53 0.12
N THR A 285 0.07 -8.31 0.30
CA THR A 285 0.85 -7.47 -0.62
C THR A 285 2.26 -7.97 -0.75
N ARG A 286 2.80 -7.90 -1.96
CA ARG A 286 4.17 -8.28 -2.27
C ARG A 286 4.97 -7.08 -2.67
N LEU A 287 6.19 -6.97 -2.11
CA LEU A 287 7.10 -5.87 -2.34
C LEU A 287 8.44 -6.40 -2.86
N TYR A 288 8.96 -5.79 -3.93
CA TYR A 288 10.36 -5.95 -4.30
C TYR A 288 11.19 -4.81 -3.71
N LEU A 289 12.29 -5.16 -3.08
CA LEU A 289 13.29 -4.24 -2.57
C LEU A 289 14.60 -4.42 -3.35
N SER A 290 15.23 -3.31 -3.68
CA SER A 290 16.46 -3.31 -4.48
C SER A 290 17.67 -3.95 -3.79
N SER A 291 17.66 -4.05 -2.44
CA SER A 291 18.73 -4.65 -1.65
C SER A 291 18.24 -5.84 -0.84
N ILE A 292 18.74 -7.05 -1.13
CA ILE A 292 18.43 -8.26 -0.37
C ILE A 292 18.86 -8.16 1.09
N GLN A 293 19.98 -7.49 1.35
CA GLN A 293 20.49 -7.33 2.71
C GLN A 293 19.54 -6.50 3.57
N LYS A 294 19.09 -5.35 3.05
CA LYS A 294 18.09 -4.50 3.73
C LYS A 294 16.74 -5.19 3.85
N THR A 295 16.39 -6.04 2.88
CA THR A 295 15.16 -6.84 2.93
C THR A 295 15.17 -7.81 4.11
N LYS A 296 16.28 -8.52 4.33
CA LYS A 296 16.44 -9.41 5.47
C LYS A 296 16.40 -8.62 6.78
N GLN A 297 17.14 -7.51 6.89
CA GLN A 297 17.10 -6.66 8.07
C GLN A 297 15.69 -6.15 8.39
N PHE A 298 14.93 -5.75 7.37
CA PHE A 298 13.52 -5.38 7.56
C PHE A 298 12.69 -6.53 8.12
N SER A 299 12.83 -7.72 7.54
CA SER A 299 12.11 -8.91 7.98
C SER A 299 12.45 -9.29 9.41
N ASP A 300 13.73 -9.30 9.75
CA ASP A 300 14.20 -9.67 11.08
C ASP A 300 13.62 -8.72 12.15
N ILE A 301 13.73 -7.40 11.94
CA ILE A 301 13.20 -6.38 12.86
C ILE A 301 11.68 -6.47 12.98
N ALA A 302 10.98 -6.63 11.86
CA ALA A 302 9.53 -6.71 11.87
C ALA A 302 9.02 -8.01 12.52
N THR A 303 9.69 -9.13 12.29
CA THR A 303 9.37 -10.43 12.91
C THR A 303 9.63 -10.38 14.43
N GLU A 304 10.75 -9.80 14.86
CA GLU A 304 11.07 -9.60 16.27
C GLU A 304 9.98 -8.77 16.98
N MET A 305 9.56 -7.67 16.36
CA MET A 305 8.49 -6.82 16.89
C MET A 305 7.15 -7.60 17.04
N ILE A 306 6.80 -8.43 16.07
CA ILE A 306 5.58 -9.24 16.09
C ILE A 306 5.67 -10.31 17.18
N GLN A 307 6.78 -11.02 17.27
CA GLN A 307 6.99 -12.09 18.26
C GLN A 307 6.96 -11.55 19.69
N HIS A 308 7.62 -10.42 19.94
CA HIS A 308 7.59 -9.77 21.25
C HIS A 308 6.16 -9.37 21.66
N GLY A 309 5.39 -8.78 20.73
CA GLY A 309 3.98 -8.45 21.00
C GLY A 309 3.10 -9.66 21.29
N ASN A 310 3.40 -10.82 20.71
CA ASN A 310 2.66 -12.06 20.95
C ASN A 310 3.05 -12.70 22.31
N ALA A 311 4.32 -12.63 22.70
CA ALA A 311 4.80 -13.16 23.98
C ALA A 311 4.16 -12.43 25.17
N LEU A 312 4.14 -11.10 25.15
CA LEU A 312 3.53 -10.31 26.22
C LEU A 312 2.05 -10.62 26.45
N ARG A 313 1.28 -10.87 25.40
CA ARG A 313 -0.13 -11.25 25.52
C ARG A 313 -0.34 -12.62 26.15
N GLN A 314 0.56 -13.57 25.85
CA GLN A 314 0.50 -14.89 26.50
C GLN A 314 0.76 -14.77 28.00
N GLU A 315 1.68 -13.89 28.41
CA GLU A 315 1.92 -13.61 29.82
C GLU A 315 0.72 -12.94 30.51
N GLU A 316 0.08 -11.96 29.84
CA GLU A 316 -1.13 -11.30 30.35
C GLU A 316 -2.28 -12.30 30.53
N GLN A 317 -2.56 -13.16 29.53
CA GLN A 317 -3.60 -14.19 29.62
C GLN A 317 -3.34 -15.23 30.71
N GLN A 318 -2.07 -15.55 30.99
CA GLN A 318 -1.71 -16.48 32.07
C GLN A 318 -1.83 -15.83 33.44
N SER A 319 -1.71 -14.50 33.54
CA SER A 319 -1.86 -13.77 34.79
C SER A 319 -3.33 -13.52 35.21
N GLU A 320 -4.25 -13.60 34.25
CA GLU A 320 -5.70 -13.42 34.47
C GLU A 320 -6.44 -14.73 34.80
N ASN A 321 -5.82 -15.89 34.58
CA ASN A 321 -6.36 -17.23 34.95
C ASN A 321 -5.78 -17.73 36.24
#